data_b278f5de5047ac8f57bc3656deab6348
#
_entry.id   b278f5de5047ac8f57bc3656deab6348
#
_cell.length_a   1.000
_cell.length_b   1.000
_cell.length_c   1.000
_cell.angle_alpha   90.00
_cell.angle_beta   90.00
_cell.angle_gamma   90.00
#
_symmetry.space_group_name_H-M   'P 1'
#
loop_
_entity.id
_entity.type
_entity.pdbx_description
1 polymer ?
#
loop_
_entity_poly.entity_id
_entity_poly.type
_entity_poly.pdbx_seq_one_letter_code
_entity_poly.pdbx_strand_id
1 'polypeptide(L)'
;MLARILSIIGLQGFAVLTAMLHQHLGVHTDEAKYLLNIPYPHPPLLRWIMGLSDGWQHQELFWRILFASFIAHGVWLVADMVRTFSREQRLTIVGLWLFSGALLLQSGTLMMSCITAVQALFLLWMLSRPKFLRKWSVIVAALWIEMLFTAYQGILFAPLVWIALQRSDLGFWKRMFSFFTPIALLLLYTLGNPLAIAAMGFVGSMQSGVSLEQSILSVLKIWMIGGSIVLSVLGIFGMVRSRNIPLILTTVLLTAYILLSSRGYYAILFTPVLIAGITSQPKFLRSSSILAAHIVAGIALFFYVPFSTRSAAPTVAAALERVHSEGTVLISGDFGHDWQYELRRPVRRYKKEFLEDASAVVCIAPCTEIDARSWRQVPQVGAEVWVRTGR
;
A
#
# COMPACT_ATOMS: atom_id res chain seq x y z
N MET A 1 33.61 2.20 -4.59
CA MET A 1 32.91 3.32 -3.96
C MET A 1 31.95 4.01 -4.94
N LEU A 2 32.44 4.47 -6.11
CA LEU A 2 31.63 5.17 -7.13
C LEU A 2 30.36 4.41 -7.56
N ALA A 3 30.46 3.12 -7.89
CA ALA A 3 29.30 2.32 -8.29
C ALA A 3 28.19 2.24 -7.22
N ARG A 4 28.54 2.22 -5.93
CA ARG A 4 27.56 2.27 -4.84
C ARG A 4 26.87 3.62 -4.76
N ILE A 5 27.62 4.70 -4.89
CA ILE A 5 27.08 6.07 -4.88
C ILE A 5 26.11 6.23 -6.05
N LEU A 6 26.49 5.83 -7.26
CA LEU A 6 25.63 5.89 -8.45
C LEU A 6 24.36 5.03 -8.28
N SER A 7 24.46 3.87 -7.64
CA SER A 7 23.28 3.04 -7.36
C SER A 7 22.34 3.71 -6.36
N ILE A 8 22.87 4.34 -5.31
CA ILE A 8 22.04 5.09 -4.33
C ILE A 8 21.34 6.25 -5.02
N ILE A 9 22.07 7.04 -5.82
CA ILE A 9 21.50 8.17 -6.56
C ILE A 9 20.42 7.69 -7.53
N GLY A 10 20.66 6.60 -8.28
CA GLY A 10 19.69 6.03 -9.21
C GLY A 10 18.42 5.54 -8.52
N LEU A 11 18.54 4.83 -7.38
CA LEU A 11 17.39 4.36 -6.60
C LEU A 11 16.62 5.53 -5.99
N GLN A 12 17.32 6.55 -5.49
CA GLN A 12 16.67 7.74 -4.95
C GLN A 12 15.99 8.56 -6.06
N GLY A 13 16.62 8.68 -7.24
CA GLY A 13 16.00 9.30 -8.41
C GLY A 13 14.72 8.56 -8.84
N PHE A 14 14.73 7.24 -8.85
CA PHE A 14 13.54 6.43 -9.08
C PHE A 14 12.46 6.70 -8.03
N ALA A 15 12.81 6.75 -6.75
CA ALA A 15 11.86 7.03 -5.67
C ALA A 15 11.22 8.43 -5.81
N VAL A 16 12.02 9.44 -6.12
CA VAL A 16 11.51 10.81 -6.36
C VAL A 16 10.59 10.85 -7.57
N LEU A 17 10.98 10.22 -8.68
CA LEU A 17 10.17 10.18 -9.90
C LEU A 17 8.81 9.54 -9.65
N THR A 18 8.77 8.36 -9.02
CA THR A 18 7.52 7.66 -8.70
C THR A 18 6.65 8.45 -7.74
N ALA A 19 7.24 9.10 -6.72
CA ALA A 19 6.53 9.94 -5.78
C ALA A 19 5.87 11.16 -6.48
N MET A 20 6.59 11.84 -7.36
CA MET A 20 6.06 12.98 -8.13
C MET A 20 4.94 12.56 -9.07
N LEU A 21 5.07 11.40 -9.74
CA LEU A 21 4.00 10.87 -10.58
C LEU A 21 2.73 10.58 -9.77
N HIS A 22 2.86 9.97 -8.59
CA HIS A 22 1.70 9.70 -7.72
C HIS A 22 1.10 10.99 -7.15
N GLN A 23 1.90 11.98 -6.80
CA GLN A 23 1.40 13.28 -6.37
C GLN A 23 0.53 13.94 -7.47
N HIS A 24 0.96 13.83 -8.73
CA HIS A 24 0.19 14.38 -9.87
C HIS A 24 -1.15 13.65 -10.09
N LEU A 25 -1.31 12.43 -9.63
CA LEU A 25 -2.56 11.67 -9.73
C LEU A 25 -3.60 12.06 -8.66
N GLY A 26 -3.19 12.80 -7.63
CA GLY A 26 -4.00 13.16 -6.48
C GLY A 26 -3.93 12.12 -5.35
N VAL A 27 -4.55 12.47 -4.25
CA VAL A 27 -4.58 11.67 -3.02
C VAL A 27 -5.80 10.75 -3.01
N HIS A 28 -5.61 9.48 -2.65
CA HIS A 28 -6.72 8.55 -2.42
C HIS A 28 -7.30 8.74 -1.02
N THR A 29 -8.56 8.34 -0.82
CA THR A 29 -9.28 8.47 0.45
C THR A 29 -8.51 7.94 1.66
N ASP A 30 -7.84 6.79 1.54
CA ASP A 30 -7.06 6.22 2.65
C ASP A 30 -5.77 6.99 2.91
N GLU A 31 -5.11 7.50 1.88
CA GLU A 31 -3.94 8.38 2.01
C GLU A 31 -4.32 9.70 2.69
N ALA A 32 -5.46 10.28 2.29
CA ALA A 32 -5.99 11.52 2.88
C ALA A 32 -6.22 11.39 4.40
N LYS A 33 -6.65 10.23 4.88
CA LYS A 33 -6.84 9.98 6.32
C LYS A 33 -5.53 10.07 7.09
N TYR A 34 -4.43 9.58 6.52
CA TYR A 34 -3.11 9.71 7.15
C TYR A 34 -2.61 11.15 7.11
N LEU A 35 -2.75 11.83 5.96
CA LEU A 35 -2.30 13.21 5.76
C LEU A 35 -3.10 14.22 6.56
N LEU A 36 -4.38 13.96 6.83
CA LEU A 36 -5.26 14.78 7.66
C LEU A 36 -5.26 14.34 9.12
N ASN A 37 -4.47 13.34 9.50
CA ASN A 37 -4.42 12.75 10.84
C ASN A 37 -5.81 12.35 11.40
N ILE A 38 -6.71 11.92 10.50
CA ILE A 38 -8.08 11.54 10.89
C ILE A 38 -8.05 10.22 11.65
N PRO A 39 -8.78 10.08 12.78
CA PRO A 39 -8.95 8.80 13.46
C PRO A 39 -9.48 7.74 12.50
N TYR A 40 -8.81 6.59 12.47
CA TYR A 40 -9.05 5.53 11.49
C TYR A 40 -9.06 4.15 12.18
N PRO A 41 -9.82 3.16 11.68
CA PRO A 41 -9.93 1.85 12.33
C PRO A 41 -8.65 1.00 12.28
N HIS A 42 -7.65 1.40 11.51
CA HIS A 42 -6.38 0.66 11.41
C HIS A 42 -5.44 0.91 12.60
N PRO A 43 -4.39 0.08 12.77
CA PRO A 43 -3.36 0.30 13.76
C PRO A 43 -2.73 1.69 13.62
N PRO A 44 -2.31 2.32 14.72
CA PRO A 44 -2.10 3.77 14.76
C PRO A 44 -0.71 4.23 14.31
N LEU A 45 0.27 3.31 14.14
CA LEU A 45 1.68 3.68 14.01
C LEU A 45 1.94 4.66 12.85
N LEU A 46 1.44 4.35 11.65
CA LEU A 46 1.64 5.25 10.51
C LEU A 46 0.99 6.61 10.72
N ARG A 47 -0.23 6.66 11.24
CA ARG A 47 -0.91 7.91 11.54
C ARG A 47 -0.12 8.76 12.54
N TRP A 48 0.41 8.15 13.61
CA TRP A 48 1.21 8.87 14.60
C TRP A 48 2.49 9.42 14.00
N ILE A 49 3.21 8.61 13.20
CA ILE A 49 4.45 9.03 12.57
C ILE A 49 4.18 10.13 11.54
N MET A 50 3.17 9.98 10.69
CA MET A 50 2.84 10.98 9.68
C MET A 50 2.29 12.26 10.30
N GLY A 51 1.58 12.17 11.42
CA GLY A 51 1.10 13.32 12.19
C GLY A 51 2.21 14.21 12.76
N LEU A 52 3.46 13.72 12.85
CA LEU A 52 4.60 14.55 13.24
C LEU A 52 4.92 15.67 12.22
N SER A 53 4.39 15.56 11.03
CA SER A 53 4.57 16.54 9.95
C SER A 53 3.29 17.35 9.66
N ASP A 54 2.30 17.31 10.55
CA ASP A 54 1.06 18.08 10.40
C ASP A 54 1.40 19.56 10.20
N GLY A 55 0.79 20.17 9.17
CA GLY A 55 1.03 21.57 8.82
C GLY A 55 2.27 21.84 7.95
N TRP A 56 3.07 20.84 7.60
CA TRP A 56 4.18 21.05 6.65
C TRP A 56 3.65 21.30 5.24
N GLN A 57 4.18 22.32 4.57
CA GLN A 57 3.75 22.72 3.21
C GLN A 57 3.89 21.57 2.18
N HIS A 58 4.92 20.73 2.30
CA HIS A 58 5.22 19.64 1.37
C HIS A 58 5.09 18.26 2.03
N GLN A 59 4.21 18.13 3.02
CA GLN A 59 4.01 16.89 3.78
C GLN A 59 3.75 15.69 2.88
N GLU A 60 2.85 15.81 1.91
CA GLU A 60 2.50 14.73 0.99
C GLU A 60 3.71 14.25 0.20
N LEU A 61 4.42 15.16 -0.48
CA LEU A 61 5.57 14.80 -1.31
C LEU A 61 6.68 14.18 -0.47
N PHE A 62 6.92 14.69 0.74
CA PHE A 62 7.91 14.15 1.67
C PHE A 62 7.61 12.68 1.99
N TRP A 63 6.38 12.35 2.37
CA TRP A 63 5.98 10.98 2.71
C TRP A 63 5.97 10.08 1.48
N ARG A 64 5.52 10.55 0.32
CA ARG A 64 5.58 9.79 -0.94
C ARG A 64 7.03 9.41 -1.30
N ILE A 65 7.97 10.35 -1.20
CA ILE A 65 9.40 10.09 -1.43
C ILE A 65 9.92 9.07 -0.42
N LEU A 66 9.58 9.21 0.86
CA LEU A 66 10.04 8.30 1.90
C LEU A 66 9.54 6.87 1.67
N PHE A 67 8.24 6.67 1.37
CA PHE A 67 7.67 5.36 1.08
C PHE A 67 8.27 4.74 -0.19
N ALA A 68 8.40 5.53 -1.26
CA ALA A 68 9.05 5.09 -2.48
C ALA A 68 10.53 4.72 -2.25
N SER A 69 11.23 5.47 -1.39
CA SER A 69 12.62 5.18 -1.02
C SER A 69 12.75 3.84 -0.29
N PHE A 70 11.85 3.52 0.65
CA PHE A 70 11.85 2.21 1.31
C PHE A 70 11.69 1.06 0.30
N ILE A 71 10.79 1.21 -0.66
CA ILE A 71 10.58 0.20 -1.73
C ILE A 71 11.83 0.10 -2.62
N ALA A 72 12.36 1.23 -3.10
CA ALA A 72 13.52 1.26 -3.98
C ALA A 72 14.76 0.67 -3.28
N HIS A 73 15.03 1.10 -2.05
CA HIS A 73 16.19 0.61 -1.29
C HIS A 73 16.02 -0.83 -0.75
N GLY A 74 14.82 -1.41 -0.79
CA GLY A 74 14.59 -2.85 -0.61
C GLY A 74 15.46 -3.71 -1.54
N VAL A 75 15.89 -3.14 -2.68
CA VAL A 75 16.88 -3.73 -3.60
C VAL A 75 18.14 -4.21 -2.86
N TRP A 76 18.62 -3.47 -1.87
CA TRP A 76 19.82 -3.85 -1.11
C TRP A 76 19.62 -5.12 -0.29
N LEU A 77 18.44 -5.27 0.31
CA LEU A 77 18.09 -6.47 1.05
C LEU A 77 18.00 -7.68 0.11
N VAL A 78 17.33 -7.51 -1.03
CA VAL A 78 17.24 -8.56 -2.07
C VAL A 78 18.63 -8.93 -2.60
N ALA A 79 19.46 -7.96 -2.97
CA ALA A 79 20.80 -8.20 -3.48
C ALA A 79 21.69 -8.93 -2.47
N ASP A 80 21.53 -8.61 -1.17
CA ASP A 80 22.28 -9.28 -0.11
C ASP A 80 21.76 -10.69 0.16
N MET A 81 20.44 -10.94 0.07
CA MET A 81 19.88 -12.30 0.16
C MET A 81 20.48 -13.25 -0.91
N VAL A 82 20.75 -12.72 -2.09
CA VAL A 82 21.23 -13.50 -3.25
C VAL A 82 22.72 -13.31 -3.54
N ARG A 83 23.51 -12.82 -2.59
CA ARG A 83 24.94 -12.48 -2.79
C ARG A 83 25.81 -13.64 -3.26
N THR A 84 25.43 -14.89 -2.94
CA THR A 84 26.16 -16.12 -3.33
C THR A 84 25.79 -16.61 -4.75
N PHE A 85 24.82 -16.00 -5.39
CA PHE A 85 24.36 -16.38 -6.72
C PHE A 85 25.24 -15.75 -7.81
N SER A 86 25.16 -16.26 -9.04
CA SER A 86 25.85 -15.65 -10.19
C SER A 86 25.39 -14.20 -10.38
N ARG A 87 26.23 -13.41 -11.06
CA ARG A 87 25.89 -12.00 -11.35
C ARG A 87 24.57 -11.86 -12.10
N GLU A 88 24.34 -12.73 -13.08
CA GLU A 88 23.12 -12.75 -13.89
C GLU A 88 21.89 -13.04 -13.03
N GLN A 89 21.93 -14.10 -12.23
CA GLN A 89 20.84 -14.45 -11.32
C GLN A 89 20.53 -13.32 -10.32
N ARG A 90 21.57 -12.67 -9.78
CA ARG A 90 21.39 -11.53 -8.88
C ARG A 90 20.67 -10.39 -9.56
N LEU A 91 21.10 -10.00 -10.76
CA LEU A 91 20.47 -8.93 -11.52
C LEU A 91 19.02 -9.27 -11.87
N THR A 92 18.75 -10.53 -12.23
CA THR A 92 17.39 -10.99 -12.52
C THR A 92 16.49 -10.86 -11.29
N ILE A 93 16.91 -11.36 -10.10
CA ILE A 93 16.07 -11.30 -8.89
C ILE A 93 15.86 -9.87 -8.41
N VAL A 94 16.89 -9.03 -8.46
CA VAL A 94 16.80 -7.61 -8.14
C VAL A 94 15.84 -6.90 -9.10
N GLY A 95 15.91 -7.22 -10.41
CA GLY A 95 14.99 -6.69 -11.40
C GLY A 95 13.54 -7.17 -11.19
N LEU A 96 13.34 -8.44 -10.81
CA LEU A 96 12.02 -8.96 -10.45
C LEU A 96 11.41 -8.22 -9.25
N TRP A 97 12.21 -7.81 -8.28
CA TRP A 97 11.75 -6.95 -7.19
C TRP A 97 11.37 -5.56 -7.71
N LEU A 98 12.33 -4.84 -8.28
CA LEU A 98 12.18 -3.42 -8.61
C LEU A 98 11.07 -3.14 -9.62
N PHE A 99 10.88 -4.07 -10.58
CA PHE A 99 9.86 -3.97 -11.63
C PHE A 99 8.63 -4.84 -11.37
N SER A 100 8.41 -5.31 -10.15
CA SER A 100 7.14 -5.93 -9.79
C SER A 100 6.00 -4.95 -9.99
N GLY A 101 4.95 -5.35 -10.70
CA GLY A 101 3.80 -4.50 -10.97
C GLY A 101 3.17 -3.93 -9.70
N ALA A 102 3.05 -4.73 -8.64
CA ALA A 102 2.50 -4.27 -7.37
C ALA A 102 3.40 -3.23 -6.68
N LEU A 103 4.73 -3.41 -6.72
CA LEU A 103 5.65 -2.42 -6.16
C LEU A 103 5.63 -1.12 -6.95
N LEU A 104 5.63 -1.18 -8.27
CA LEU A 104 5.57 0.00 -9.13
C LEU A 104 4.26 0.77 -8.93
N LEU A 105 3.12 0.07 -8.91
CA LEU A 105 1.80 0.69 -8.71
C LEU A 105 1.64 1.35 -7.35
N GLN A 106 2.32 0.84 -6.33
CA GLN A 106 2.21 1.37 -4.97
C GLN A 106 3.44 2.16 -4.52
N SER A 107 4.49 2.23 -5.35
CA SER A 107 5.66 3.05 -5.06
C SER A 107 5.25 4.52 -5.05
N GLY A 108 5.35 5.15 -3.88
CA GLY A 108 4.89 6.52 -3.68
C GLY A 108 3.43 6.68 -3.27
N THR A 109 2.65 5.60 -3.13
CA THR A 109 1.36 5.66 -2.43
C THR A 109 1.57 5.62 -0.91
N LEU A 110 0.72 6.36 -0.17
CA LEU A 110 0.81 6.44 1.29
C LEU A 110 -0.04 5.35 1.95
N MET A 111 0.26 4.09 1.59
CA MET A 111 -0.50 2.94 2.05
C MET A 111 0.31 2.08 3.01
N MET A 112 -0.32 1.63 4.10
CA MET A 112 0.31 0.74 5.07
C MET A 112 0.84 -0.56 4.46
N SER A 113 0.20 -1.06 3.39
CA SER A 113 0.64 -2.26 2.67
C SER A 113 2.06 -2.11 2.10
N CYS A 114 2.46 -0.91 1.69
CA CYS A 114 3.81 -0.62 1.19
C CYS A 114 4.86 -0.87 2.28
N ILE A 115 4.64 -0.28 3.46
CA ILE A 115 5.57 -0.43 4.60
C ILE A 115 5.58 -1.88 5.09
N THR A 116 4.41 -2.51 5.19
CA THR A 116 4.32 -3.93 5.60
C THR A 116 5.07 -4.86 4.64
N ALA A 117 5.04 -4.59 3.32
CA ALA A 117 5.80 -5.38 2.36
C ALA A 117 7.32 -5.23 2.55
N VAL A 118 7.81 -4.01 2.84
CA VAL A 118 9.24 -3.77 3.12
C VAL A 118 9.65 -4.40 4.45
N GLN A 119 8.81 -4.32 5.48
CA GLN A 119 9.02 -4.99 6.77
C GLN A 119 9.09 -6.52 6.59
N ALA A 120 8.20 -7.09 5.77
CA ALA A 120 8.24 -8.51 5.42
C ALA A 120 9.52 -8.89 4.66
N LEU A 121 9.98 -8.05 3.72
CA LEU A 121 11.26 -8.25 3.05
C LEU A 121 12.43 -8.23 4.05
N PHE A 122 12.43 -7.30 5.00
CA PHE A 122 13.47 -7.22 6.03
C PHE A 122 13.47 -8.46 6.93
N LEU A 123 12.30 -8.97 7.31
CA LEU A 123 12.18 -10.24 8.04
C LEU A 123 12.76 -11.42 7.25
N LEU A 124 12.46 -11.52 5.96
CA LEU A 124 12.98 -12.56 5.07
C LEU A 124 14.50 -12.45 4.87
N TRP A 125 15.01 -11.23 4.77
CA TRP A 125 16.44 -10.97 4.77
C TRP A 125 17.10 -11.46 6.07
N MET A 126 16.55 -11.16 7.24
CA MET A 126 17.05 -11.66 8.53
C MET A 126 17.05 -13.19 8.56
N LEU A 127 15.98 -13.83 8.06
CA LEU A 127 15.90 -15.30 7.96
C LEU A 127 16.98 -15.89 7.06
N SER A 128 17.44 -15.15 6.03
CA SER A 128 18.54 -15.55 5.17
C SER A 128 19.92 -15.40 5.82
N ARG A 129 20.00 -14.80 7.04
CA ARG A 129 21.22 -14.45 7.77
C ARG A 129 21.24 -15.05 9.16
N PRO A 130 21.44 -16.38 9.32
CA PRO A 130 21.31 -17.04 10.61
C PRO A 130 22.22 -16.48 11.69
N LYS A 131 23.44 -16.04 11.35
CA LYS A 131 24.37 -15.41 12.31
C LYS A 131 23.86 -14.05 12.80
N PHE A 132 23.31 -13.24 11.89
CA PHE A 132 22.69 -11.96 12.23
C PHE A 132 21.46 -12.18 13.10
N LEU A 133 20.58 -13.08 12.69
CA LEU A 133 19.34 -13.40 13.38
C LEU A 133 19.58 -13.84 14.84
N ARG A 134 20.57 -14.68 15.10
CA ARG A 134 20.96 -15.09 16.45
C ARG A 134 21.38 -13.90 17.31
N LYS A 135 22.33 -13.09 16.80
CA LYS A 135 22.88 -11.95 17.53
C LYS A 135 21.84 -10.85 17.80
N TRP A 136 20.91 -10.63 16.87
CA TRP A 136 19.99 -9.51 16.87
C TRP A 136 18.51 -9.93 16.99
N SER A 137 18.24 -10.98 17.76
CA SER A 137 16.90 -11.51 17.98
C SER A 137 15.87 -10.49 18.50
N VAL A 138 16.33 -9.49 19.25
CA VAL A 138 15.47 -8.37 19.71
C VAL A 138 14.89 -7.57 18.55
N ILE A 139 15.62 -7.45 17.42
CA ILE A 139 15.12 -6.76 16.23
C ILE A 139 13.92 -7.50 15.65
N VAL A 140 13.87 -8.84 15.72
CA VAL A 140 12.71 -9.61 15.26
C VAL A 140 11.47 -9.27 16.08
N ALA A 141 11.60 -9.18 17.41
CA ALA A 141 10.50 -8.81 18.29
C ALA A 141 10.03 -7.37 18.05
N ALA A 142 10.97 -6.44 17.90
CA ALA A 142 10.66 -5.04 17.58
C ALA A 142 9.97 -4.91 16.21
N LEU A 143 10.49 -5.58 15.17
CA LEU A 143 9.88 -5.62 13.85
C LEU A 143 8.47 -6.22 13.89
N TRP A 144 8.25 -7.25 14.73
CA TRP A 144 6.94 -7.85 14.87
C TRP A 144 5.91 -6.89 15.47
N ILE A 145 6.28 -6.15 16.51
CA ILE A 145 5.46 -5.06 17.05
C ILE A 145 5.18 -4.03 15.97
N GLU A 146 6.22 -3.56 15.29
CA GLU A 146 6.10 -2.55 14.22
C GLU A 146 5.16 -3.02 13.11
N MET A 147 5.30 -4.25 12.60
CA MET A 147 4.43 -4.81 11.56
C MET A 147 2.96 -4.81 11.98
N LEU A 148 2.66 -5.26 13.20
CA LEU A 148 1.29 -5.35 13.71
C LEU A 148 0.66 -3.97 13.94
N PHE A 149 1.46 -3.00 14.42
CA PHE A 149 0.99 -1.63 14.64
C PHE A 149 1.05 -0.75 13.39
N THR A 150 1.68 -1.22 12.29
CA THR A 150 1.59 -0.62 10.97
C THR A 150 0.28 -1.03 10.28
N ALA A 151 -0.03 -2.34 10.27
CA ALA A 151 -1.20 -2.87 9.56
C ALA A 151 -1.67 -4.20 10.18
N TYR A 152 -2.98 -4.41 10.28
CA TYR A 152 -3.55 -5.72 10.69
C TYR A 152 -3.03 -6.88 9.84
N GLN A 153 -2.75 -6.62 8.55
CA GLN A 153 -2.19 -7.61 7.62
C GLN A 153 -0.80 -8.11 8.04
N GLY A 154 -0.11 -7.39 8.92
CA GLY A 154 1.13 -7.86 9.54
C GLY A 154 1.00 -9.24 10.16
N ILE A 155 -0.19 -9.59 10.71
CA ILE A 155 -0.46 -10.91 11.33
C ILE A 155 -0.29 -12.08 10.35
N LEU A 156 -0.47 -11.84 9.05
CA LEU A 156 -0.34 -12.87 8.01
C LEU A 156 1.09 -13.40 7.86
N PHE A 157 2.07 -12.65 8.38
CA PHE A 157 3.49 -13.01 8.40
C PHE A 157 3.89 -13.77 9.71
N ALA A 158 2.94 -14.06 10.59
CA ALA A 158 3.17 -14.81 11.84
C ALA A 158 3.99 -16.11 11.66
N PRO A 159 3.79 -16.95 10.60
CA PRO A 159 4.60 -18.12 10.39
C PRO A 159 6.10 -17.81 10.18
N LEU A 160 6.41 -16.72 9.49
CA LEU A 160 7.79 -16.28 9.26
C LEU A 160 8.42 -15.69 10.53
N VAL A 161 7.67 -14.89 11.28
CA VAL A 161 8.12 -14.37 12.58
C VAL A 161 8.39 -15.50 13.57
N TRP A 162 7.49 -16.48 13.64
CA TRP A 162 7.64 -17.62 14.51
C TRP A 162 8.94 -18.39 14.25
N ILE A 163 9.21 -18.70 12.97
CA ILE A 163 10.44 -19.38 12.58
C ILE A 163 11.69 -18.53 12.85
N ALA A 164 11.60 -17.20 12.69
CA ALA A 164 12.69 -16.30 13.00
C ALA A 164 13.02 -16.30 14.49
N LEU A 165 12.00 -16.25 15.35
CA LEU A 165 12.18 -16.37 16.81
C LEU A 165 12.69 -17.75 17.23
N GLN A 166 12.27 -18.82 16.56
CA GLN A 166 12.79 -20.16 16.84
C GLN A 166 14.27 -20.32 16.49
N ARG A 167 14.73 -19.67 15.44
CA ARG A 167 16.15 -19.69 15.01
C ARG A 167 17.03 -18.71 15.77
N SER A 168 16.44 -17.90 16.65
CA SER A 168 17.17 -16.98 17.53
C SER A 168 17.71 -17.69 18.77
N ASP A 169 18.65 -17.04 19.46
CA ASP A 169 19.22 -17.56 20.73
C ASP A 169 18.35 -17.25 21.95
N LEU A 170 17.09 -16.83 21.75
CA LEU A 170 16.15 -16.59 22.85
C LEU A 170 15.72 -17.91 23.51
N GLY A 171 15.65 -17.93 24.86
CA GLY A 171 15.03 -19.01 25.58
C GLY A 171 13.54 -19.17 25.29
N PHE A 172 12.96 -20.33 25.55
CA PHE A 172 11.58 -20.68 25.24
C PHE A 172 10.57 -19.60 25.65
N TRP A 173 10.58 -19.21 26.92
CA TRP A 173 9.63 -18.19 27.44
C TRP A 173 9.80 -16.83 26.77
N LYS A 174 11.05 -16.39 26.54
CA LYS A 174 11.28 -15.11 25.83
C LYS A 174 10.72 -15.16 24.39
N ARG A 175 10.82 -16.29 23.69
CA ARG A 175 10.21 -16.48 22.36
C ARG A 175 8.69 -16.41 22.43
N MET A 176 8.06 -17.08 23.40
CA MET A 176 6.62 -17.01 23.61
C MET A 176 6.16 -15.57 23.85
N PHE A 177 6.79 -14.87 24.79
CA PHE A 177 6.46 -13.47 25.07
C PHE A 177 6.68 -12.57 23.84
N SER A 178 7.80 -12.71 23.15
CA SER A 178 8.09 -11.90 21.94
C SER A 178 7.08 -12.14 20.82
N PHE A 179 6.48 -13.31 20.73
CA PHE A 179 5.50 -13.63 19.72
C PHE A 179 4.08 -13.22 20.11
N PHE A 180 3.63 -13.60 21.29
CA PHE A 180 2.23 -13.43 21.70
C PHE A 180 1.92 -12.05 22.28
N THR A 181 2.85 -11.40 22.98
CA THR A 181 2.59 -10.07 23.58
C THR A 181 2.19 -9.02 22.52
N PRO A 182 2.88 -8.88 21.37
CA PRO A 182 2.46 -7.93 20.35
C PRO A 182 1.06 -8.23 19.79
N ILE A 183 0.69 -9.50 19.65
CA ILE A 183 -0.66 -9.91 19.20
C ILE A 183 -1.69 -9.51 20.26
N ALA A 184 -1.42 -9.78 21.54
CA ALA A 184 -2.31 -9.40 22.62
C ALA A 184 -2.49 -7.87 22.71
N LEU A 185 -1.41 -7.10 22.57
CA LEU A 185 -1.47 -5.64 22.53
C LEU A 185 -2.29 -5.13 21.34
N LEU A 186 -2.11 -5.70 20.15
CA LEU A 186 -2.93 -5.36 18.98
C LEU A 186 -4.42 -5.67 19.23
N LEU A 187 -4.72 -6.82 19.81
CA LEU A 187 -6.08 -7.21 20.15
C LEU A 187 -6.71 -6.25 21.16
N LEU A 188 -5.99 -5.90 22.23
CA LEU A 188 -6.45 -4.92 23.21
C LEU A 188 -6.69 -3.55 22.58
N TYR A 189 -5.77 -3.08 21.71
CA TYR A 189 -5.96 -1.85 20.95
C TYR A 189 -7.22 -1.91 20.09
N THR A 190 -7.43 -3.02 19.38
CA THR A 190 -8.57 -3.20 18.46
C THR A 190 -9.89 -3.23 19.22
N LEU A 191 -9.95 -3.94 20.34
CA LEU A 191 -11.15 -4.00 21.21
C LEU A 191 -11.44 -2.67 21.91
N GLY A 192 -10.40 -1.88 22.21
CA GLY A 192 -10.52 -0.53 22.76
C GLY A 192 -10.83 0.57 21.75
N ASN A 193 -10.81 0.25 20.44
CA ASN A 193 -11.06 1.22 19.36
C ASN A 193 -12.46 1.01 18.74
N PRO A 194 -13.45 1.88 19.06
CA PRO A 194 -14.81 1.74 18.52
C PRO A 194 -14.86 1.76 16.99
N LEU A 195 -13.95 2.52 16.33
CA LEU A 195 -13.88 2.57 14.86
C LEU A 195 -13.41 1.24 14.28
N ALA A 196 -12.50 0.53 14.94
CA ALA A 196 -12.04 -0.79 14.50
C ALA A 196 -13.17 -1.82 14.60
N ILE A 197 -13.94 -1.80 15.68
CA ILE A 197 -15.11 -2.69 15.86
C ILE A 197 -16.18 -2.41 14.79
N ALA A 198 -16.51 -1.14 14.55
CA ALA A 198 -17.47 -0.73 13.53
C ALA A 198 -16.99 -1.14 12.12
N ALA A 199 -15.68 -1.00 11.82
CA ALA A 199 -15.11 -1.41 10.54
C ALA A 199 -15.16 -2.93 10.31
N MET A 200 -14.98 -3.75 11.36
CA MET A 200 -15.13 -5.21 11.25
C MET A 200 -16.56 -5.60 10.86
N GLY A 201 -17.57 -4.97 11.45
CA GLY A 201 -18.97 -5.18 11.09
C GLY A 201 -19.25 -4.76 9.64
N PHE A 202 -18.74 -3.62 9.22
CA PHE A 202 -18.90 -3.12 7.84
C PHE A 202 -18.23 -4.05 6.81
N VAL A 203 -17.01 -4.50 7.06
CA VAL A 203 -16.31 -5.46 6.17
C VAL A 203 -17.12 -6.76 6.06
N GLY A 204 -17.61 -7.29 7.16
CA GLY A 204 -18.47 -8.47 7.16
C GLY A 204 -19.74 -8.30 6.31
N SER A 205 -20.40 -7.14 6.41
CA SER A 205 -21.61 -6.86 5.62
C SER A 205 -21.34 -6.67 4.11
N MET A 206 -20.18 -6.07 3.74
CA MET A 206 -19.82 -5.93 2.32
C MET A 206 -19.47 -7.26 1.65
N GLN A 207 -18.94 -8.21 2.40
CA GLN A 207 -18.51 -9.50 1.87
C GLN A 207 -19.67 -10.49 1.67
N SER A 208 -20.78 -10.31 2.37
CA SER A 208 -21.95 -11.17 2.23
C SER A 208 -22.59 -11.16 0.82
N GLY A 209 -22.22 -10.19 -0.04
CA GLY A 209 -22.70 -10.06 -1.42
C GLY A 209 -21.72 -10.51 -2.52
N VAL A 210 -20.48 -10.91 -2.17
CA VAL A 210 -19.46 -11.29 -3.17
C VAL A 210 -19.53 -12.79 -3.45
N SER A 211 -19.75 -13.19 -4.70
CA SER A 211 -19.72 -14.60 -5.08
C SER A 211 -18.32 -15.20 -5.01
N LEU A 212 -18.21 -16.51 -4.74
CA LEU A 212 -16.91 -17.21 -4.72
C LEU A 212 -16.16 -17.05 -6.05
N GLU A 213 -16.87 -17.07 -7.18
CA GLU A 213 -16.30 -16.86 -8.50
C GLU A 213 -15.64 -15.47 -8.63
N GLN A 214 -16.34 -14.42 -8.21
CA GLN A 214 -15.79 -13.06 -8.20
C GLN A 214 -14.55 -12.95 -7.31
N SER A 215 -14.55 -13.62 -6.16
CA SER A 215 -13.40 -13.68 -5.26
C SER A 215 -12.21 -14.39 -5.91
N ILE A 216 -12.42 -15.53 -6.56
CA ILE A 216 -11.36 -16.26 -7.29
C ILE A 216 -10.80 -15.41 -8.43
N LEU A 217 -11.65 -14.80 -9.26
CA LEU A 217 -11.21 -13.91 -10.33
C LEU A 217 -10.42 -12.71 -9.81
N SER A 218 -10.81 -12.15 -8.67
CA SER A 218 -10.08 -11.07 -8.00
C SER A 218 -8.70 -11.54 -7.57
N VAL A 219 -8.57 -12.71 -6.94
CA VAL A 219 -7.28 -13.29 -6.56
C VAL A 219 -6.38 -13.51 -7.77
N LEU A 220 -6.90 -14.09 -8.84
CA LEU A 220 -6.14 -14.32 -10.07
C LEU A 220 -5.65 -13.00 -10.67
N LYS A 221 -6.52 -11.97 -10.75
CA LYS A 221 -6.11 -10.63 -11.20
C LYS A 221 -5.03 -10.03 -10.32
N ILE A 222 -5.16 -10.14 -9.00
CA ILE A 222 -4.19 -9.62 -8.02
C ILE A 222 -2.85 -10.32 -8.17
N TRP A 223 -2.83 -11.64 -8.38
CA TRP A 223 -1.59 -12.38 -8.60
C TRP A 223 -0.92 -12.01 -9.91
N MET A 224 -1.72 -11.83 -10.98
CA MET A 224 -1.20 -11.36 -12.27
C MET A 224 -0.59 -9.95 -12.18
N ILE A 225 -1.28 -9.03 -11.52
CA ILE A 225 -0.83 -7.64 -11.34
C ILE A 225 0.32 -7.58 -10.30
N GLY A 226 0.13 -8.22 -9.16
CA GLY A 226 1.02 -8.09 -8.00
C GLY A 226 2.39 -8.72 -8.19
N GLY A 227 2.44 -9.88 -8.87
CA GLY A 227 3.70 -10.58 -9.02
C GLY A 227 4.25 -10.57 -10.43
N SER A 228 3.48 -10.19 -11.42
CA SER A 228 3.50 -10.76 -12.76
C SER A 228 3.32 -12.29 -12.70
N ILE A 229 2.85 -12.88 -13.76
CA ILE A 229 2.73 -14.36 -13.88
C ILE A 229 4.08 -15.02 -13.60
N VAL A 230 5.15 -14.42 -14.09
CA VAL A 230 6.52 -14.92 -13.94
C VAL A 230 6.94 -15.00 -12.48
N LEU A 231 6.81 -13.90 -11.74
CA LEU A 231 7.20 -13.85 -10.32
C LEU A 231 6.36 -14.81 -9.49
N SER A 232 5.05 -14.89 -9.76
CA SER A 232 4.12 -15.79 -9.06
C SER A 232 4.45 -17.25 -9.31
N VAL A 233 4.61 -17.65 -10.56
CA VAL A 233 4.92 -19.06 -10.93
C VAL A 233 6.28 -19.48 -10.38
N LEU A 234 7.31 -18.68 -10.58
CA LEU A 234 8.66 -18.99 -10.10
C LEU A 234 8.74 -18.99 -8.57
N GLY A 235 8.08 -18.05 -7.92
CA GLY A 235 8.07 -17.95 -6.46
C GLY A 235 7.36 -19.15 -5.82
N ILE A 236 6.15 -19.47 -6.26
CA ILE A 236 5.37 -20.61 -5.75
C ILE A 236 6.13 -21.93 -6.04
N PHE A 237 6.62 -22.12 -7.26
CA PHE A 237 7.39 -23.29 -7.61
C PHE A 237 8.62 -23.45 -6.71
N GLY A 238 9.36 -22.34 -6.47
CA GLY A 238 10.56 -22.35 -5.62
C GLY A 238 10.24 -22.74 -4.16
N MET A 239 9.19 -22.17 -3.57
CA MET A 239 8.82 -22.49 -2.19
C MET A 239 8.25 -23.91 -2.02
N VAL A 240 7.48 -24.40 -2.99
CA VAL A 240 6.94 -25.79 -2.97
C VAL A 240 8.08 -26.80 -3.12
N ARG A 241 8.96 -26.61 -4.12
CA ARG A 241 10.08 -27.53 -4.38
C ARG A 241 11.09 -27.53 -3.23
N SER A 242 11.32 -26.40 -2.57
CA SER A 242 12.19 -26.34 -1.39
C SER A 242 11.50 -26.81 -0.11
N ARG A 243 10.23 -27.14 -0.16
CA ARG A 243 9.40 -27.51 1.02
C ARG A 243 9.49 -26.46 2.14
N ASN A 244 9.52 -25.18 1.76
CA ASN A 244 9.61 -24.08 2.73
C ASN A 244 8.23 -23.82 3.34
N ILE A 245 7.86 -24.64 4.35
CA ILE A 245 6.55 -24.62 5.00
C ILE A 245 6.15 -23.20 5.48
N PRO A 246 7.02 -22.41 6.17
CA PRO A 246 6.64 -21.06 6.59
C PRO A 246 6.26 -20.13 5.43
N LEU A 247 6.98 -20.18 4.30
CA LEU A 247 6.62 -19.40 3.11
C LEU A 247 5.30 -19.88 2.49
N ILE A 248 5.09 -21.18 2.41
CA ILE A 248 3.84 -21.76 1.90
C ILE A 248 2.65 -21.32 2.77
N LEU A 249 2.77 -21.46 4.10
CA LEU A 249 1.71 -21.03 5.02
C LEU A 249 1.42 -19.53 4.92
N THR A 250 2.46 -18.70 4.85
CA THR A 250 2.28 -17.25 4.66
C THR A 250 1.57 -16.95 3.35
N THR A 251 1.93 -17.63 2.25
CA THR A 251 1.26 -17.47 0.96
C THR A 251 -0.20 -17.89 1.02
N VAL A 252 -0.51 -19.00 1.70
CA VAL A 252 -1.90 -19.46 1.90
C VAL A 252 -2.71 -18.43 2.71
N LEU A 253 -2.15 -17.91 3.81
CA LEU A 253 -2.82 -16.88 4.62
C LEU A 253 -3.06 -15.59 3.84
N LEU A 254 -2.08 -15.12 3.07
CA LEU A 254 -2.25 -13.96 2.18
C LEU A 254 -3.32 -14.20 1.12
N THR A 255 -3.36 -15.40 0.52
CA THR A 255 -4.37 -15.77 -0.48
C THR A 255 -5.76 -15.78 0.16
N ALA A 256 -5.92 -16.43 1.31
CA ALA A 256 -7.18 -16.46 2.04
C ALA A 256 -7.65 -15.03 2.40
N TYR A 257 -6.74 -14.18 2.86
CA TYR A 257 -7.06 -12.79 3.18
C TYR A 257 -7.54 -12.01 1.95
N ILE A 258 -6.91 -12.18 0.79
CA ILE A 258 -7.33 -11.49 -0.44
C ILE A 258 -8.66 -12.04 -0.95
N LEU A 259 -8.92 -13.34 -0.84
CA LEU A 259 -10.23 -13.92 -1.14
C LEU A 259 -11.33 -13.28 -0.29
N LEU A 260 -11.03 -12.97 0.97
CA LEU A 260 -11.95 -12.30 1.88
C LEU A 260 -12.06 -10.79 1.65
N SER A 261 -10.99 -10.10 1.31
CA SER A 261 -10.98 -8.62 1.21
C SER A 261 -11.26 -8.07 -0.18
N SER A 262 -11.03 -8.86 -1.24
CA SER A 262 -11.17 -8.48 -2.66
C SER A 262 -10.44 -7.17 -3.06
N ARG A 263 -9.39 -6.78 -2.31
CA ARG A 263 -8.67 -5.50 -2.47
C ARG A 263 -7.34 -5.69 -3.19
N GLY A 264 -7.24 -5.14 -4.41
CA GLY A 264 -6.06 -5.30 -5.29
C GLY A 264 -4.74 -4.75 -4.73
N TYR A 265 -4.78 -3.71 -3.91
CA TYR A 265 -3.56 -3.10 -3.37
C TYR A 265 -2.80 -3.99 -2.37
N TYR A 266 -3.42 -5.05 -1.84
CA TYR A 266 -2.71 -6.03 -1.02
C TYR A 266 -1.80 -6.98 -1.81
N ALA A 267 -1.84 -6.94 -3.13
CA ALA A 267 -0.94 -7.71 -3.99
C ALA A 267 0.56 -7.47 -3.67
N ILE A 268 0.90 -6.27 -3.22
CA ILE A 268 2.27 -5.92 -2.83
C ILE A 268 2.83 -6.84 -1.73
N LEU A 269 1.96 -7.35 -0.83
CA LEU A 269 2.37 -8.21 0.28
C LEU A 269 2.90 -9.59 -0.18
N PHE A 270 2.51 -10.04 -1.38
CA PHE A 270 3.05 -11.27 -1.96
C PHE A 270 4.47 -11.12 -2.48
N THR A 271 4.85 -9.93 -2.95
CA THR A 271 6.12 -9.71 -3.63
C THR A 271 7.33 -10.18 -2.81
N PRO A 272 7.51 -9.80 -1.53
CA PRO A 272 8.64 -10.27 -0.74
C PRO A 272 8.64 -11.80 -0.55
N VAL A 273 7.45 -12.40 -0.37
CA VAL A 273 7.31 -13.86 -0.17
C VAL A 273 7.67 -14.62 -1.44
N LEU A 274 7.22 -14.14 -2.61
CA LEU A 274 7.53 -14.72 -3.91
C LEU A 274 9.02 -14.61 -4.24
N ILE A 275 9.64 -13.45 -3.96
CA ILE A 275 11.10 -13.28 -4.09
C ILE A 275 11.85 -14.28 -3.22
N ALA A 276 11.45 -14.46 -1.96
CA ALA A 276 12.06 -15.47 -1.09
C ALA A 276 11.86 -16.89 -1.60
N GLY A 277 10.70 -17.19 -2.20
CA GLY A 277 10.45 -18.46 -2.89
C GLY A 277 11.44 -18.70 -4.03
N ILE A 278 11.65 -17.70 -4.88
CA ILE A 278 12.61 -17.77 -6.01
C ILE A 278 14.03 -18.00 -5.50
N THR A 279 14.44 -17.32 -4.42
CA THR A 279 15.80 -17.49 -3.86
C THR A 279 16.08 -18.90 -3.35
N SER A 280 15.03 -19.67 -3.08
CA SER A 280 15.16 -21.07 -2.68
C SER A 280 15.54 -22.01 -3.82
N GLN A 281 15.38 -21.61 -5.10
CA GLN A 281 15.64 -22.43 -6.29
C GLN A 281 16.21 -21.61 -7.46
N PRO A 282 17.45 -21.10 -7.36
CA PRO A 282 18.01 -20.15 -8.34
C PRO A 282 18.29 -20.74 -9.74
N LYS A 283 18.28 -22.08 -9.89
CA LYS A 283 18.65 -22.75 -11.15
C LYS A 283 17.75 -22.42 -12.34
N PHE A 284 16.53 -21.94 -12.10
CA PHE A 284 15.55 -21.61 -13.13
C PHE A 284 15.68 -20.17 -13.69
N LEU A 285 16.59 -19.35 -13.16
CA LEU A 285 16.73 -17.93 -13.50
C LEU A 285 17.83 -17.67 -14.55
N ARG A 286 17.84 -18.41 -15.64
CA ARG A 286 18.88 -18.24 -16.69
C ARG A 286 18.41 -17.46 -17.92
N SER A 287 17.19 -16.91 -17.93
CA SER A 287 16.65 -16.26 -19.13
C SER A 287 16.51 -14.76 -18.97
N SER A 288 17.30 -14.01 -19.73
CA SER A 288 17.16 -12.54 -19.85
C SER A 288 15.80 -12.12 -20.43
N SER A 289 15.19 -12.97 -21.27
CA SER A 289 13.87 -12.75 -21.85
C SER A 289 12.77 -12.70 -20.79
N ILE A 290 12.87 -13.53 -19.76
CA ILE A 290 11.93 -13.53 -18.61
C ILE A 290 11.98 -12.19 -17.88
N LEU A 291 13.19 -11.68 -17.62
CA LEU A 291 13.36 -10.38 -16.97
C LEU A 291 12.84 -9.24 -17.86
N ALA A 292 13.15 -9.28 -19.15
CA ALA A 292 12.66 -8.26 -20.08
C ALA A 292 11.13 -8.24 -20.15
N ALA A 293 10.46 -9.39 -20.26
CA ALA A 293 9.01 -9.48 -20.25
C ALA A 293 8.40 -8.95 -18.94
N HIS A 294 9.02 -9.25 -17.80
CA HIS A 294 8.59 -8.77 -16.49
C HIS A 294 8.72 -7.24 -16.36
N ILE A 295 9.84 -6.67 -16.82
CA ILE A 295 10.07 -5.22 -16.82
C ILE A 295 9.02 -4.52 -17.69
N VAL A 296 8.80 -4.98 -18.91
CA VAL A 296 7.82 -4.42 -19.82
C VAL A 296 6.41 -4.48 -19.24
N ALA A 297 6.02 -5.63 -18.68
CA ALA A 297 4.71 -5.77 -18.04
C ALA A 297 4.55 -4.85 -16.82
N GLY A 298 5.56 -4.74 -15.95
CA GLY A 298 5.54 -3.85 -14.79
C GLY A 298 5.42 -2.38 -15.18
N ILE A 299 6.21 -1.93 -16.15
CA ILE A 299 6.17 -0.55 -16.66
C ILE A 299 4.80 -0.27 -17.32
N ALA A 300 4.31 -1.18 -18.15
CA ALA A 300 3.00 -1.01 -18.80
C ALA A 300 1.87 -0.86 -17.77
N LEU A 301 1.86 -1.70 -16.74
CA LEU A 301 0.89 -1.61 -15.63
C LEU A 301 1.03 -0.29 -14.85
N PHE A 302 2.26 0.15 -14.59
CA PHE A 302 2.52 1.39 -13.88
C PHE A 302 1.92 2.62 -14.58
N PHE A 303 1.98 2.67 -15.90
CA PHE A 303 1.38 3.77 -16.65
C PHE A 303 -0.13 3.60 -16.86
N TYR A 304 -0.62 2.38 -17.08
CA TYR A 304 -2.02 2.13 -17.41
C TYR A 304 -2.95 2.32 -16.21
N VAL A 305 -2.67 1.70 -15.07
CA VAL A 305 -3.59 1.64 -13.92
C VAL A 305 -3.79 3.00 -13.24
N PRO A 306 -2.75 3.75 -12.87
CA PRO A 306 -2.93 5.06 -12.23
C PRO A 306 -3.68 6.05 -13.09
N PHE A 307 -3.41 6.09 -14.41
CA PHE A 307 -4.09 7.02 -15.31
C PHE A 307 -5.58 6.73 -15.48
N SER A 308 -5.99 5.48 -15.30
CA SER A 308 -7.41 5.08 -15.38
C SER A 308 -8.20 5.35 -14.10
N THR A 309 -7.51 5.61 -12.97
CA THR A 309 -8.13 5.78 -11.64
C THR A 309 -7.91 7.17 -11.02
N ARG A 310 -7.56 8.15 -11.85
CA ARG A 310 -7.28 9.51 -11.39
C ARG A 310 -8.49 10.13 -10.68
N SER A 311 -8.29 10.68 -9.48
CA SER A 311 -9.31 11.44 -8.76
C SER A 311 -9.67 12.74 -9.51
N ALA A 312 -10.95 13.11 -9.50
CA ALA A 312 -11.41 14.40 -10.01
C ALA A 312 -11.13 15.56 -9.01
N ALA A 313 -10.82 15.24 -7.76
CA ALA A 313 -10.71 16.22 -6.67
C ALA A 313 -9.67 17.32 -6.93
N PRO A 314 -8.42 17.04 -7.39
CA PRO A 314 -7.44 18.09 -7.67
C PRO A 314 -7.89 19.07 -8.76
N THR A 315 -8.54 18.54 -9.80
CA THR A 315 -9.02 19.36 -10.92
C THR A 315 -10.18 20.26 -10.50
N VAL A 316 -11.08 19.74 -9.65
CA VAL A 316 -12.18 20.51 -9.07
C VAL A 316 -11.66 21.57 -8.10
N ALA A 317 -10.68 21.25 -7.26
CA ALA A 317 -10.04 22.21 -6.36
C ALA A 317 -9.51 23.43 -7.12
N ALA A 318 -8.74 23.19 -8.19
CA ALA A 318 -8.22 24.25 -9.06
C ALA A 318 -9.34 25.06 -9.76
N ALA A 319 -10.48 24.44 -10.07
CA ALA A 319 -11.63 25.14 -10.65
C ALA A 319 -12.32 26.04 -9.62
N LEU A 320 -12.51 25.58 -8.39
CA LEU A 320 -13.13 26.35 -7.30
C LEU A 320 -12.25 27.52 -6.85
N GLU A 321 -10.92 27.36 -6.85
CA GLU A 321 -9.98 28.44 -6.60
C GLU A 321 -10.09 29.54 -7.64
N ARG A 322 -10.18 29.21 -8.93
CA ARG A 322 -10.32 30.20 -10.01
C ARG A 322 -11.59 31.06 -9.90
N VAL A 323 -12.64 30.52 -9.32
CA VAL A 323 -13.90 31.27 -9.15
C VAL A 323 -14.04 31.86 -7.74
N HIS A 324 -12.96 31.82 -6.92
CA HIS A 324 -12.91 32.36 -5.57
C HIS A 324 -14.08 31.88 -4.68
N SER A 325 -14.52 30.63 -4.87
CA SER A 325 -15.56 30.05 -4.04
C SER A 325 -14.98 29.64 -2.70
N GLU A 326 -15.52 30.14 -1.62
CA GLU A 326 -15.16 29.81 -0.24
C GLU A 326 -16.34 29.15 0.49
N GLY A 327 -16.07 28.39 1.57
CA GLY A 327 -17.08 27.76 2.41
C GLY A 327 -17.27 26.26 2.14
N THR A 328 -18.42 25.71 2.55
CA THR A 328 -18.69 24.26 2.50
C THR A 328 -19.00 23.79 1.09
N VAL A 329 -18.39 22.68 0.69
CA VAL A 329 -18.62 21.99 -0.58
C VAL A 329 -19.40 20.71 -0.36
N LEU A 330 -20.46 20.50 -1.15
CA LEU A 330 -21.21 19.24 -1.15
C LEU A 330 -20.77 18.37 -2.33
N ILE A 331 -20.57 17.08 -2.07
CA ILE A 331 -20.16 16.10 -3.09
C ILE A 331 -21.29 15.07 -3.29
N SER A 332 -21.78 14.95 -4.53
CA SER A 332 -22.69 13.88 -4.94
C SER A 332 -21.92 12.77 -5.65
N GLY A 333 -22.15 11.53 -5.25
CA GLY A 333 -21.47 10.36 -5.78
C GLY A 333 -20.44 9.79 -4.83
N ASP A 334 -19.25 9.44 -5.33
CA ASP A 334 -18.17 8.87 -4.52
C ASP A 334 -17.54 9.93 -3.62
N PHE A 335 -17.88 9.85 -2.34
CA PHE A 335 -17.45 10.80 -1.31
C PHE A 335 -16.40 10.14 -0.42
N GLY A 336 -15.21 10.73 -0.42
CA GLY A 336 -14.09 10.29 0.42
C GLY A 336 -13.34 11.46 1.05
N HIS A 337 -12.36 11.15 1.91
CA HIS A 337 -11.52 12.17 2.57
C HIS A 337 -10.51 12.84 1.61
N ASP A 338 -10.27 12.27 0.45
CA ASP A 338 -9.52 12.86 -0.66
C ASP A 338 -10.09 14.25 -1.04
N TRP A 339 -11.40 14.38 -1.10
CA TRP A 339 -12.06 15.68 -1.32
C TRP A 339 -11.74 16.70 -0.25
N GLN A 340 -11.76 16.30 1.02
CA GLN A 340 -11.42 17.19 2.13
C GLN A 340 -9.94 17.63 2.07
N TYR A 341 -9.06 16.70 1.70
CA TYR A 341 -7.64 16.99 1.55
C TYR A 341 -7.35 17.97 0.41
N GLU A 342 -7.88 17.69 -0.77
CA GLU A 342 -7.61 18.50 -1.97
C GLU A 342 -8.26 19.88 -1.92
N LEU A 343 -9.50 19.97 -1.43
CA LEU A 343 -10.24 21.23 -1.37
C LEU A 343 -9.80 22.13 -0.21
N ARG A 344 -9.11 21.60 0.81
CA ARG A 344 -8.65 22.36 2.00
C ARG A 344 -9.76 23.15 2.71
N ARG A 345 -11.00 22.63 2.66
CA ARG A 345 -12.18 23.27 3.22
C ARG A 345 -13.19 22.23 3.71
N PRO A 346 -14.27 22.65 4.45
CA PRO A 346 -15.31 21.71 4.87
C PRO A 346 -15.99 21.05 3.66
N VAL A 347 -16.06 19.72 3.68
CA VAL A 347 -16.69 18.92 2.62
C VAL A 347 -17.73 18.02 3.28
N ARG A 348 -18.91 17.93 2.67
CA ARG A 348 -20.00 17.06 3.12
C ARG A 348 -20.58 16.28 1.95
N ARG A 349 -21.19 15.13 2.26
CA ARG A 349 -21.97 14.38 1.27
C ARG A 349 -23.18 15.22 0.86
N TYR A 350 -23.48 15.25 -0.45
CA TYR A 350 -24.63 15.93 -0.98
C TYR A 350 -25.93 15.43 -0.34
N LYS A 351 -26.69 16.36 0.22
CA LYS A 351 -28.07 16.20 0.66
C LYS A 351 -28.78 17.54 0.44
N LYS A 352 -30.04 17.50 0.00
CA LYS A 352 -30.85 18.70 -0.26
C LYS A 352 -30.87 19.66 0.93
N GLU A 353 -31.00 19.12 2.14
CA GLU A 353 -31.05 19.89 3.40
C GLU A 353 -29.81 20.75 3.68
N PHE A 354 -28.66 20.42 3.03
CA PHE A 354 -27.41 21.16 3.20
C PHE A 354 -27.15 22.19 2.11
N LEU A 355 -28.03 22.28 1.08
CA LEU A 355 -27.84 23.22 -0.04
C LEU A 355 -27.79 24.68 0.43
N GLU A 356 -28.58 25.06 1.43
CA GLU A 356 -28.62 26.42 1.93
C GLU A 356 -27.30 26.90 2.55
N ASP A 357 -26.55 25.99 3.15
CA ASP A 357 -25.26 26.29 3.79
C ASP A 357 -24.06 26.10 2.86
N ALA A 358 -24.28 25.54 1.67
CA ALA A 358 -23.22 25.24 0.74
C ALA A 358 -22.84 26.43 -0.14
N SER A 359 -21.55 26.56 -0.40
CA SER A 359 -20.97 27.50 -1.37
C SER A 359 -20.77 26.89 -2.73
N ALA A 360 -20.55 25.58 -2.79
CA ALA A 360 -20.38 24.83 -4.05
C ALA A 360 -20.97 23.42 -3.93
N VAL A 361 -21.36 22.86 -5.09
CA VAL A 361 -21.80 21.46 -5.22
C VAL A 361 -21.02 20.83 -6.34
N VAL A 362 -20.48 19.65 -6.12
CA VAL A 362 -19.77 18.82 -7.08
C VAL A 362 -20.57 17.56 -7.35
N CYS A 363 -20.96 17.35 -8.61
CA CYS A 363 -21.78 16.24 -9.04
C CYS A 363 -20.93 15.25 -9.85
N ILE A 364 -20.43 14.19 -9.20
CA ILE A 364 -19.83 13.01 -9.86
C ILE A 364 -20.97 12.11 -10.36
N ALA A 365 -22.00 11.91 -9.53
CA ALA A 365 -23.29 11.38 -9.94
C ALA A 365 -24.28 12.54 -10.13
N PRO A 366 -25.31 12.38 -10.97
CA PRO A 366 -26.27 13.43 -11.22
C PRO A 366 -26.82 14.06 -9.93
N CYS A 367 -26.77 15.38 -9.85
CA CYS A 367 -27.39 16.11 -8.76
C CYS A 367 -28.84 16.46 -9.15
N THR A 368 -29.79 16.04 -8.35
CA THR A 368 -31.18 16.48 -8.49
C THR A 368 -31.40 17.79 -7.75
N GLU A 369 -32.23 18.67 -8.32
CA GLU A 369 -32.77 19.87 -7.62
C GLU A 369 -31.80 21.04 -7.42
N ILE A 370 -30.74 21.19 -8.26
CA ILE A 370 -29.95 22.41 -8.30
C ILE A 370 -30.71 23.45 -9.14
N ASP A 371 -31.17 24.53 -8.49
CA ASP A 371 -31.86 25.63 -9.19
C ASP A 371 -30.82 26.52 -9.91
N ALA A 372 -30.87 26.56 -11.24
CA ALA A 372 -30.00 27.39 -12.06
C ALA A 372 -30.13 28.91 -11.80
N ARG A 373 -31.13 29.37 -11.07
CA ARG A 373 -31.26 30.78 -10.66
C ARG A 373 -30.34 31.15 -9.51
N SER A 374 -30.11 30.16 -8.63
CA SER A 374 -29.30 30.34 -7.41
C SER A 374 -27.88 29.79 -7.55
N TRP A 375 -27.61 29.05 -8.63
CA TRP A 375 -26.35 28.34 -8.85
C TRP A 375 -25.84 28.54 -10.28
N ARG A 376 -24.53 28.82 -10.40
CA ARG A 376 -23.85 28.92 -11.69
C ARG A 376 -22.96 27.69 -11.91
N GLN A 377 -23.09 27.06 -13.05
CA GLN A 377 -22.21 25.96 -13.44
C GLN A 377 -20.83 26.50 -13.81
N VAL A 378 -19.79 25.84 -13.30
CA VAL A 378 -18.39 26.09 -13.63
C VAL A 378 -17.95 25.00 -14.61
N PRO A 379 -17.44 25.33 -15.81
CA PRO A 379 -16.94 24.34 -16.75
C PRO A 379 -15.80 23.53 -16.14
N GLN A 380 -15.94 22.22 -16.09
CA GLN A 380 -14.97 21.31 -15.52
C GLN A 380 -14.97 19.95 -16.23
N VAL A 381 -13.81 19.31 -16.32
CA VAL A 381 -13.66 17.95 -16.88
C VAL A 381 -13.80 16.92 -15.76
N GLY A 382 -14.67 15.95 -15.92
CA GLY A 382 -14.83 14.79 -15.01
C GLY A 382 -15.86 14.95 -13.89
N ALA A 383 -16.44 16.16 -13.70
CA ALA A 383 -17.55 16.38 -12.77
C ALA A 383 -18.30 17.66 -13.14
N GLU A 384 -19.59 17.74 -12.81
CA GLU A 384 -20.32 19.01 -12.85
C GLU A 384 -20.05 19.77 -11.56
N VAL A 385 -19.64 21.03 -11.69
CA VAL A 385 -19.36 21.90 -10.54
C VAL A 385 -20.31 23.09 -10.58
N TRP A 386 -21.04 23.28 -9.51
CA TRP A 386 -21.97 24.38 -9.34
C TRP A 386 -21.52 25.27 -8.19
N VAL A 387 -21.51 26.57 -8.40
CA VAL A 387 -21.13 27.57 -7.40
C VAL A 387 -22.30 28.50 -7.17
N ARG A 388 -22.55 28.84 -5.93
CA ARG A 388 -23.67 29.69 -5.55
C ARG A 388 -23.45 31.12 -6.07
N THR A 389 -24.49 31.68 -6.70
CA THR A 389 -24.51 33.06 -7.18
C THR A 389 -24.94 33.99 -6.04
N GLY A 390 -24.09 34.93 -5.60
CA GLY A 390 -24.49 36.03 -4.72
C GLY A 390 -24.34 35.79 -3.20
N ARG A 391 -23.21 35.25 -2.78
CA ARG A 391 -22.70 35.51 -1.42
C ARG A 391 -21.39 36.26 -1.46
#